data_0291c44cbaed3b358a5b9958594065c7
#
_entry.id   0291c44cbaed3b358a5b9958594065c7
#
_cell.length_a   1.000
_cell.length_b   1.000
_cell.length_c   1.000
_cell.angle_alpha   90.00
_cell.angle_beta   90.00
_cell.angle_gamma   90.00
#
_symmetry.space_group_name_H-M   'P 1'
#
loop_
_entity.id
_entity.type
_entity.pdbx_description
1 polymer ?
#
loop_
_entity_poly.entity_id
_entity_poly.type
_entity_poly.pdbx_seq_one_letter_code
_entity_poly.pdbx_strand_id
1 'polypeptide(L)'
;TENCKKIYQRKKHVILGISPFTSKYNETYIRKLIQWANTNFKDFSILLAGEESKNLLECLGYSTTKANRKVRKEVNRQIRFCENELLNCNRTINDRIFRFSDFKQNTYYVNMYQKIEGLFNTDDSFKKCCLNMSLQALQSKKNNLNSTIEFTNDMLEYSAQYVLAELPFFLNANPIINTYETLMAYHAEWELGTNIINNMFDLKMDSHQGYIILTDRGDNYVKTI
;
A
#
# COMPACT_ATOMS: atom_id res chain seq x y z
N THR A 1 1.37 -15.29 -9.99
CA THR A 1 2.25 -16.47 -9.85
C THR A 1 1.49 -17.66 -9.28
N GLU A 2 2.01 -18.86 -9.45
CA GLU A 2 1.42 -20.07 -8.84
C GLU A 2 1.40 -20.00 -7.32
N ASN A 3 2.38 -19.35 -6.71
CA ASN A 3 2.41 -19.12 -5.27
C ASN A 3 1.23 -18.25 -4.80
N CYS A 4 0.98 -17.13 -5.48
CA CYS A 4 -0.15 -16.25 -5.16
C CYS A 4 -1.51 -16.99 -5.29
N LYS A 5 -1.67 -17.85 -6.30
CA LYS A 5 -2.87 -18.67 -6.47
C LYS A 5 -3.06 -19.66 -5.32
N LYS A 6 -1.99 -20.36 -4.92
CA LYS A 6 -2.02 -21.29 -3.79
C LYS A 6 -2.39 -20.62 -2.48
N ILE A 7 -1.79 -19.45 -2.19
CA ILE A 7 -2.10 -18.66 -0.98
C ILE A 7 -3.56 -18.19 -1.04
N TYR A 8 -4.02 -17.69 -2.20
CA TYR A 8 -5.40 -17.26 -2.41
C TYR A 8 -6.41 -18.39 -2.19
N GLN A 9 -6.13 -19.60 -2.66
CA GLN A 9 -7.00 -20.77 -2.46
C GLN A 9 -7.17 -21.15 -1.00
N ARG A 10 -6.14 -20.95 -0.17
CA ARG A 10 -6.19 -21.24 1.27
C ARG A 10 -7.02 -20.27 2.07
N LYS A 11 -7.29 -19.07 1.55
CA LYS A 11 -8.18 -18.06 2.15
C LYS A 11 -7.88 -17.75 3.63
N LYS A 12 -6.59 -17.78 4.03
CA LYS A 12 -6.23 -17.59 5.44
C LYS A 12 -6.30 -16.13 5.84
N HIS A 13 -5.52 -15.27 5.19
CA HIS A 13 -5.42 -13.86 5.54
C HIS A 13 -5.21 -12.98 4.30
N VAL A 14 -5.76 -11.76 4.35
CA VAL A 14 -5.53 -10.73 3.33
C VAL A 14 -5.29 -9.36 3.98
N ILE A 15 -4.35 -8.60 3.44
CA ILE A 15 -4.13 -7.19 3.78
C ILE A 15 -4.79 -6.33 2.71
N LEU A 16 -5.66 -5.42 3.13
CA LEU A 16 -6.30 -4.43 2.28
C LEU A 16 -5.48 -3.15 2.29
N GLY A 17 -4.72 -2.88 1.23
CA GLY A 17 -3.96 -1.64 1.07
C GLY A 17 -4.89 -0.49 0.69
N ILE A 18 -4.95 0.57 1.49
CA ILE A 18 -5.77 1.77 1.25
C ILE A 18 -4.87 2.99 1.14
N SER A 19 -4.81 3.59 -0.05
CA SER A 19 -4.03 4.79 -0.31
C SER A 19 -4.86 6.06 -0.05
N PRO A 20 -4.33 7.06 0.68
CA PRO A 20 -4.98 8.34 0.86
C PRO A 20 -4.96 9.14 -0.47
N PHE A 21 -5.89 10.06 -0.60
CA PHE A 21 -6.02 10.95 -1.76
C PHE A 21 -6.26 10.25 -3.10
N THR A 22 -6.71 9.02 -3.08
CA THR A 22 -7.16 8.30 -4.27
C THR A 22 -8.69 8.28 -4.26
N SER A 23 -9.33 8.83 -5.29
CA SER A 23 -10.80 8.98 -5.36
C SER A 23 -11.54 7.65 -5.25
N LYS A 24 -10.89 6.56 -5.63
CA LYS A 24 -11.44 5.21 -5.52
C LYS A 24 -11.75 4.82 -4.07
N TYR A 25 -10.91 5.20 -3.09
CA TYR A 25 -11.11 4.85 -1.67
C TYR A 25 -12.11 5.77 -0.97
N ASN A 26 -13.31 5.90 -1.56
CA ASN A 26 -14.48 6.47 -0.90
C ASN A 26 -15.13 5.45 0.06
N GLU A 27 -16.09 5.91 0.86
CA GLU A 27 -16.78 5.09 1.86
C GLU A 27 -17.40 3.82 1.26
N THR A 28 -18.10 3.95 0.14
CA THR A 28 -18.77 2.83 -0.52
C THR A 28 -17.79 1.76 -0.97
N TYR A 29 -16.64 2.17 -1.54
CA TYR A 29 -15.62 1.22 -1.99
C TYR A 29 -14.92 0.54 -0.81
N ILE A 30 -14.55 1.29 0.24
CA ILE A 30 -13.94 0.75 1.46
C ILE A 30 -14.88 -0.28 2.11
N ARG A 31 -16.18 0.02 2.20
CA ARG A 31 -17.19 -0.90 2.71
C ARG A 31 -17.22 -2.22 1.91
N LYS A 32 -17.34 -2.12 0.58
CA LYS A 32 -17.34 -3.30 -0.30
C LYS A 32 -16.05 -4.13 -0.17
N LEU A 33 -14.91 -3.46 -0.04
CA LEU A 33 -13.61 -4.10 0.10
C LEU A 33 -13.53 -4.92 1.41
N ILE A 34 -13.98 -4.34 2.53
CA ILE A 34 -14.01 -5.00 3.84
C ILE A 34 -15.01 -6.17 3.84
N GLN A 35 -16.21 -5.98 3.27
CA GLN A 35 -17.22 -7.05 3.12
C GLN A 35 -16.67 -8.21 2.30
N TRP A 36 -15.99 -7.90 1.18
CA TRP A 36 -15.34 -8.92 0.36
C TRP A 36 -14.29 -9.70 1.16
N ALA A 37 -13.41 -9.02 1.90
CA ALA A 37 -12.40 -9.68 2.72
C ALA A 37 -13.04 -10.56 3.81
N ASN A 38 -14.05 -10.03 4.50
CA ASN A 38 -14.78 -10.74 5.55
C ASN A 38 -15.50 -12.00 5.05
N THR A 39 -16.01 -11.97 3.81
CA THR A 39 -16.69 -13.12 3.19
C THR A 39 -15.72 -14.16 2.67
N ASN A 40 -14.58 -13.74 2.16
CA ASN A 40 -13.68 -14.62 1.40
C ASN A 40 -12.49 -15.14 2.19
N PHE A 41 -12.13 -14.55 3.34
CA PHE A 41 -10.96 -14.92 4.12
C PHE A 41 -11.34 -15.20 5.57
N LYS A 42 -10.55 -16.07 6.22
CA LYS A 42 -10.70 -16.34 7.65
C LYS A 42 -10.43 -15.09 8.46
N ASP A 43 -9.40 -14.35 8.08
CA ASP A 43 -8.99 -13.12 8.72
C ASP A 43 -8.45 -12.11 7.72
N PHE A 44 -8.41 -10.82 8.12
CA PHE A 44 -7.88 -9.76 7.28
C PHE A 44 -7.40 -8.57 8.12
N SER A 45 -6.48 -7.80 7.55
CA SER A 45 -6.00 -6.54 8.09
C SER A 45 -6.17 -5.41 7.07
N ILE A 46 -6.18 -4.18 7.55
CA ILE A 46 -6.28 -2.97 6.74
C ILE A 46 -5.00 -2.19 6.95
N LEU A 47 -4.29 -1.90 5.87
CA LEU A 47 -3.06 -1.14 5.89
C LEU A 47 -3.28 0.21 5.22
N LEU A 48 -3.17 1.27 6.00
CA LEU A 48 -3.29 2.66 5.57
C LEU A 48 -1.89 3.26 5.38
N ALA A 49 -1.68 3.92 4.27
CA ALA A 49 -0.52 4.79 4.17
C ALA A 49 -0.73 5.98 5.11
N GLY A 50 0.20 6.16 6.02
CA GLY A 50 0.13 7.19 7.05
C GLY A 50 0.82 8.49 6.66
N GLU A 51 1.73 8.91 7.53
CA GLU A 51 2.44 10.19 7.43
C GLU A 51 3.30 10.32 6.17
N GLU A 52 3.76 9.22 5.60
CA GLU A 52 4.61 9.17 4.41
C GLU A 52 3.93 9.81 3.19
N SER A 53 2.59 9.79 3.14
CA SER A 53 1.83 10.42 2.05
C SER A 53 1.90 11.95 2.04
N LYS A 54 2.43 12.60 3.10
CA LYS A 54 2.67 14.05 3.13
C LYS A 54 3.67 14.47 2.06
N ASN A 55 4.68 13.64 1.79
CA ASN A 55 5.75 13.94 0.83
C ASN A 55 5.17 14.23 -0.57
N LEU A 56 4.13 13.49 -0.96
CA LEU A 56 3.42 13.75 -2.22
C LEU A 56 2.74 15.12 -2.22
N LEU A 57 2.16 15.56 -1.11
CA LEU A 57 1.50 16.87 -1.02
C LEU A 57 2.52 18.01 -0.99
N GLU A 58 3.64 17.84 -0.32
CA GLU A 58 4.73 18.83 -0.28
C GLU A 58 5.32 19.03 -1.68
N CYS A 59 5.54 17.95 -2.45
CA CYS A 59 5.93 18.04 -3.86
C CYS A 59 4.89 18.75 -4.74
N LEU A 60 3.62 18.78 -4.33
CA LEU A 60 2.55 19.54 -5.00
C LEU A 60 2.40 20.98 -4.46
N GLY A 61 3.40 21.49 -3.74
CA GLY A 61 3.46 22.89 -3.27
C GLY A 61 2.70 23.17 -1.97
N TYR A 62 2.24 22.16 -1.25
CA TYR A 62 1.67 22.39 0.08
C TYR A 62 2.79 22.61 1.11
N SER A 63 2.62 23.58 2.01
CA SER A 63 3.50 23.69 3.17
C SER A 63 3.38 22.45 4.06
N THR A 64 4.45 22.10 4.77
CA THR A 64 4.52 20.94 5.68
C THR A 64 3.34 20.91 6.66
N THR A 65 3.01 22.05 7.27
CA THR A 65 1.86 22.16 8.19
C THR A 65 0.54 21.83 7.51
N LYS A 66 0.33 22.33 6.28
CA LYS A 66 -0.89 22.10 5.51
C LYS A 66 -0.96 20.66 5.01
N ALA A 67 0.16 20.09 4.57
CA ALA A 67 0.28 18.70 4.15
C ALA A 67 -0.06 17.74 5.30
N ASN A 68 0.57 17.91 6.46
CA ASN A 68 0.30 17.13 7.67
C ASN A 68 -1.18 17.19 8.08
N ARG A 69 -1.79 18.37 8.08
CA ARG A 69 -3.21 18.54 8.41
C ARG A 69 -4.12 17.79 7.43
N LYS A 70 -3.80 17.86 6.12
CA LYS A 70 -4.58 17.16 5.08
C LYS A 70 -4.44 15.65 5.21
N VAL A 71 -3.22 15.14 5.40
CA VAL A 71 -2.96 13.70 5.60
C VAL A 71 -3.74 13.19 6.81
N ARG A 72 -3.57 13.84 7.97
CA ARG A 72 -4.29 13.44 9.20
C ARG A 72 -5.80 13.43 9.01
N LYS A 73 -6.37 14.46 8.33
CA LYS A 73 -7.82 14.53 8.07
C LYS A 73 -8.26 13.35 7.19
N GLU A 74 -7.51 13.04 6.15
CA GLU A 74 -7.85 11.97 5.21
C GLU A 74 -7.71 10.59 5.85
N VAL A 75 -6.60 10.33 6.53
CA VAL A 75 -6.36 9.06 7.23
C VAL A 75 -7.44 8.82 8.29
N ASN A 76 -7.76 9.83 9.12
CA ASN A 76 -8.82 9.70 10.13
C ASN A 76 -10.22 9.49 9.49
N ARG A 77 -10.45 10.02 8.30
CA ARG A 77 -11.69 9.77 7.55
C ARG A 77 -11.77 8.31 7.11
N GLN A 78 -10.68 7.79 6.55
CA GLN A 78 -10.60 6.40 6.10
C GLN A 78 -10.68 5.42 7.28
N ILE A 79 -10.01 5.71 8.39
CA ILE A 79 -10.11 4.91 9.62
C ILE A 79 -11.57 4.79 10.06
N ARG A 80 -12.32 5.91 10.14
CA ARG A 80 -13.74 5.87 10.53
C ARG A 80 -14.58 5.00 9.59
N PHE A 81 -14.32 5.04 8.29
CA PHE A 81 -15.04 4.17 7.35
C PHE A 81 -14.72 2.69 7.59
N CYS A 82 -13.45 2.39 7.88
CA CYS A 82 -13.02 1.03 8.22
C CYS A 82 -13.63 0.55 9.53
N GLU A 83 -13.57 1.36 10.59
CA GLU A 83 -14.12 1.02 11.91
C GLU A 83 -15.62 0.74 11.84
N ASN A 84 -16.38 1.62 11.17
CA ASN A 84 -17.82 1.42 10.99
C ASN A 84 -18.13 0.09 10.30
N GLU A 85 -17.39 -0.24 9.26
CA GLU A 85 -17.66 -1.47 8.51
C GLU A 85 -17.15 -2.73 9.22
N LEU A 86 -16.06 -2.64 9.99
CA LEU A 86 -15.62 -3.74 10.87
C LEU A 86 -16.70 -4.08 11.90
N LEU A 87 -17.33 -3.08 12.52
CA LEU A 87 -18.44 -3.28 13.44
C LEU A 87 -19.65 -3.92 12.76
N ASN A 88 -20.00 -3.47 11.54
CA ASN A 88 -21.07 -4.08 10.75
C ASN A 88 -20.79 -5.56 10.42
N CYS A 89 -19.53 -5.91 10.26
CA CYS A 89 -19.08 -7.30 10.03
C CYS A 89 -18.90 -8.12 11.31
N ASN A 90 -19.25 -7.58 12.48
CA ASN A 90 -18.99 -8.19 13.79
C ASN A 90 -17.51 -8.54 14.03
N ARG A 91 -16.60 -7.67 13.55
CA ARG A 91 -15.15 -7.81 13.75
C ARG A 91 -14.65 -6.80 14.79
N THR A 92 -13.65 -7.21 15.57
CA THR A 92 -12.93 -6.30 16.46
C THR A 92 -12.17 -5.26 15.65
N ILE A 93 -12.05 -4.03 16.17
CA ILE A 93 -11.27 -2.96 15.54
C ILE A 93 -9.79 -3.11 15.88
N ASN A 94 -9.49 -3.52 17.12
CA ASN A 94 -8.13 -3.66 17.62
C ASN A 94 -7.33 -4.64 16.76
N ASP A 95 -6.09 -4.29 16.50
CA ASP A 95 -5.11 -5.10 15.75
C ASP A 95 -5.51 -5.44 14.31
N ARG A 96 -6.40 -4.63 13.70
CA ARG A 96 -6.82 -4.81 12.31
C ARG A 96 -6.51 -3.63 11.41
N ILE A 97 -6.41 -2.43 11.94
CA ILE A 97 -6.12 -1.22 11.18
C ILE A 97 -4.72 -0.76 11.53
N PHE A 98 -3.83 -0.77 10.56
CA PHE A 98 -2.43 -0.41 10.70
C PHE A 98 -2.05 0.74 9.78
N ARG A 99 -1.04 1.51 10.19
CA ARG A 99 -0.34 2.50 9.38
C ARG A 99 1.12 2.10 9.27
N PHE A 100 1.83 2.54 8.24
CA PHE A 100 3.27 2.27 8.14
C PHE A 100 4.03 2.77 9.38
N SER A 101 3.65 3.93 9.90
CA SER A 101 4.24 4.52 11.09
C SER A 101 4.13 3.68 12.37
N ASP A 102 3.15 2.77 12.46
CA ASP A 102 2.96 1.93 13.64
C ASP A 102 4.07 0.87 13.77
N PHE A 103 4.83 0.64 12.68
CA PHE A 103 5.89 -0.36 12.61
C PHE A 103 7.31 0.22 12.66
N LYS A 104 7.50 1.50 12.95
CA LYS A 104 8.82 2.15 13.02
C LYS A 104 9.76 1.53 14.06
N GLN A 105 9.24 0.79 15.03
CA GLN A 105 10.01 0.04 16.03
C GLN A 105 9.97 -1.47 15.83
N ASN A 106 9.29 -1.95 14.79
CA ASN A 106 9.26 -3.37 14.47
C ASN A 106 10.56 -3.77 13.75
N THR A 107 11.33 -4.67 14.33
CA THR A 107 12.65 -5.07 13.82
C THR A 107 12.60 -5.63 12.40
N TYR A 108 11.57 -6.42 12.06
CA TYR A 108 11.41 -6.99 10.71
C TYR A 108 11.14 -5.90 9.68
N TYR A 109 10.25 -4.96 10.01
CA TYR A 109 9.96 -3.82 9.14
C TYR A 109 11.20 -2.97 8.92
N VAL A 110 11.89 -2.58 9.99
CA VAL A 110 13.07 -1.71 9.94
C VAL A 110 14.20 -2.35 9.12
N ASN A 111 14.53 -3.62 9.38
CA ASN A 111 15.56 -4.33 8.64
C ASN A 111 15.24 -4.46 7.14
N MET A 112 13.98 -4.75 6.82
CA MET A 112 13.55 -4.84 5.42
C MET A 112 13.60 -3.46 4.74
N TYR A 113 13.13 -2.42 5.43
CA TYR A 113 13.18 -1.05 4.93
C TYR A 113 14.62 -0.61 4.66
N GLN A 114 15.56 -0.88 5.56
CA GLN A 114 16.98 -0.56 5.36
C GLN A 114 17.59 -1.29 4.16
N LYS A 115 17.24 -2.57 3.96
CA LYS A 115 17.65 -3.32 2.76
C LYS A 115 17.13 -2.68 1.48
N ILE A 116 15.86 -2.28 1.46
CA ILE A 116 15.20 -1.62 0.33
C ILE A 116 15.83 -0.25 0.05
N GLU A 117 16.09 0.53 1.09
CA GLU A 117 16.74 1.84 0.99
C GLU A 117 18.19 1.70 0.49
N GLY A 118 18.92 0.69 0.95
CA GLY A 118 20.24 0.35 0.44
C GLY A 118 20.20 0.05 -1.06
N LEU A 119 19.25 -0.76 -1.50
CA LEU A 119 19.07 -1.07 -2.93
C LEU A 119 18.67 0.17 -3.75
N PHE A 120 17.80 1.02 -3.21
CA PHE A 120 17.44 2.29 -3.85
C PHE A 120 18.64 3.20 -4.09
N ASN A 121 19.64 3.15 -3.23
CA ASN A 121 20.86 3.96 -3.35
C ASN A 121 21.95 3.32 -4.22
N THR A 122 21.88 2.01 -4.51
CA THR A 122 22.96 1.27 -5.21
C THR A 122 22.54 0.64 -6.54
N ASP A 123 21.25 0.47 -6.80
CA ASP A 123 20.72 -0.10 -8.04
C ASP A 123 19.92 0.95 -8.82
N ASP A 124 20.52 1.46 -9.89
CA ASP A 124 19.91 2.48 -10.75
C ASP A 124 18.60 2.04 -11.40
N SER A 125 18.47 0.75 -11.72
CA SER A 125 17.26 0.19 -12.34
C SER A 125 16.10 0.17 -11.33
N PHE A 126 16.36 -0.26 -10.11
CA PHE A 126 15.38 -0.22 -9.02
C PHE A 126 14.99 1.22 -8.67
N LYS A 127 15.99 2.09 -8.51
CA LYS A 127 15.78 3.52 -8.26
C LYS A 127 14.89 4.13 -9.32
N LYS A 128 15.21 3.93 -10.58
CA LYS A 128 14.44 4.45 -11.74
C LYS A 128 12.98 3.96 -11.69
N CYS A 129 12.75 2.69 -11.38
CA CYS A 129 11.40 2.14 -11.25
C CYS A 129 10.62 2.84 -10.11
N CYS A 130 11.22 3.03 -8.94
CA CYS A 130 10.61 3.74 -7.82
C CYS A 130 10.29 5.21 -8.15
N LEU A 131 11.21 5.91 -8.85
CA LEU A 131 11.01 7.30 -9.27
C LEU A 131 9.89 7.42 -10.30
N ASN A 132 9.79 6.49 -11.25
CA ASN A 132 8.69 6.45 -12.23
C ASN A 132 7.33 6.29 -11.54
N MET A 133 7.23 5.44 -10.54
CA MET A 133 6.01 5.28 -9.77
C MET A 133 5.63 6.55 -9.00
N SER A 134 6.63 7.20 -8.40
CA SER A 134 6.43 8.48 -7.71
C SER A 134 5.95 9.55 -8.69
N LEU A 135 6.53 9.61 -9.88
CA LEU A 135 6.12 10.52 -10.93
C LEU A 135 4.67 10.29 -11.36
N GLN A 136 4.27 9.03 -11.59
CA GLN A 136 2.88 8.68 -11.94
C GLN A 136 1.90 9.09 -10.84
N ALA A 137 2.24 8.85 -9.56
CA ALA A 137 1.42 9.26 -8.43
C ALA A 137 1.28 10.79 -8.33
N LEU A 138 2.35 11.52 -8.53
CA LEU A 138 2.36 13.00 -8.53
C LEU A 138 1.58 13.57 -9.71
N GLN A 139 1.77 13.03 -10.93
CA GLN A 139 1.06 13.46 -12.13
C GLN A 139 -0.45 13.25 -12.01
N SER A 140 -0.88 12.09 -11.52
CA SER A 140 -2.30 11.81 -11.27
C SER A 140 -2.93 12.85 -10.32
N LYS A 141 -2.22 13.26 -9.26
CA LYS A 141 -2.71 14.26 -8.31
C LYS A 141 -2.61 15.70 -8.87
N LYS A 142 -1.55 16.00 -9.64
CA LYS A 142 -1.36 17.30 -10.31
C LYS A 142 -2.52 17.61 -11.26
N ASN A 143 -2.94 16.64 -12.08
CA ASN A 143 -4.05 16.79 -13.01
C ASN A 143 -5.37 17.17 -12.30
N ASN A 144 -5.59 16.62 -11.10
CA ASN A 144 -6.75 16.95 -10.28
C ASN A 144 -6.70 18.37 -9.66
N LEU A 145 -5.52 19.00 -9.61
CA LEU A 145 -5.30 20.30 -8.98
C LEU A 145 -5.09 21.43 -9.99
N ASN A 146 -5.11 21.14 -11.30
CA ASN A 146 -4.77 22.11 -12.38
C ASN A 146 -3.43 22.83 -12.11
N SER A 147 -2.46 22.14 -11.56
CA SER A 147 -1.16 22.70 -11.18
C SER A 147 -0.20 22.69 -12.37
N THR A 148 0.68 23.70 -12.44
CA THR A 148 1.74 23.81 -13.46
C THR A 148 3.11 23.34 -12.96
N ILE A 149 3.21 22.77 -11.77
CA ILE A 149 4.47 22.35 -11.15
C ILE A 149 5.20 21.34 -12.04
N GLU A 150 6.47 21.57 -12.30
CA GLU A 150 7.39 20.58 -12.87
C GLU A 150 8.12 19.86 -11.74
N PHE A 151 8.23 18.54 -11.84
CA PHE A 151 8.85 17.71 -10.80
C PHE A 151 10.33 17.54 -11.06
N THR A 152 11.16 17.96 -10.09
CA THR A 152 12.60 17.72 -10.10
C THR A 152 12.94 16.31 -9.59
N ASN A 153 14.17 15.84 -9.84
CA ASN A 153 14.63 14.55 -9.31
C ASN A 153 14.57 14.50 -7.78
N ASP A 154 14.94 15.58 -7.09
CA ASP A 154 14.87 15.63 -5.63
C ASP A 154 13.42 15.47 -5.12
N MET A 155 12.45 16.07 -5.80
CA MET A 155 11.04 15.90 -5.47
C MET A 155 10.59 14.45 -5.70
N LEU A 156 11.06 13.80 -6.77
CA LEU A 156 10.75 12.40 -7.05
C LEU A 156 11.36 11.48 -5.99
N GLU A 157 12.62 11.70 -5.62
CA GLU A 157 13.29 10.93 -4.55
C GLU A 157 12.59 11.13 -3.20
N TYR A 158 12.20 12.36 -2.88
CA TYR A 158 11.45 12.64 -1.66
C TYR A 158 10.08 11.97 -1.64
N SER A 159 9.37 11.98 -2.75
CA SER A 159 8.08 11.29 -2.87
C SER A 159 8.21 9.77 -2.90
N ALA A 160 9.34 9.22 -3.39
CA ALA A 160 9.60 7.79 -3.43
C ALA A 160 9.65 7.14 -2.05
N GLN A 161 9.94 7.89 -0.98
CA GLN A 161 9.90 7.41 0.40
C GLN A 161 8.56 6.74 0.77
N TYR A 162 7.46 7.21 0.17
CA TYR A 162 6.16 6.57 0.30
C TYR A 162 6.16 5.14 -0.28
N VAL A 163 6.74 4.97 -1.48
CA VAL A 163 6.83 3.66 -2.14
C VAL A 163 7.73 2.73 -1.33
N LEU A 164 8.90 3.24 -0.87
CA LEU A 164 9.84 2.43 -0.09
C LEU A 164 9.23 1.97 1.24
N ALA A 165 8.41 2.80 1.88
CA ALA A 165 7.75 2.47 3.15
C ALA A 165 6.69 1.35 3.01
N GLU A 166 6.11 1.16 1.82
CA GLU A 166 5.12 0.12 1.55
C GLU A 166 5.76 -1.23 1.23
N LEU A 167 6.96 -1.23 0.63
CA LEU A 167 7.63 -2.44 0.14
C LEU A 167 7.87 -3.52 1.20
N PRO A 168 8.21 -3.24 2.48
CA PRO A 168 8.33 -4.28 3.49
C PRO A 168 7.08 -5.16 3.61
N PHE A 169 5.89 -4.55 3.53
CA PHE A 169 4.62 -5.27 3.58
C PHE A 169 4.36 -6.07 2.29
N PHE A 170 4.79 -5.56 1.15
CA PHE A 170 4.68 -6.26 -0.12
C PHE A 170 5.59 -7.49 -0.17
N LEU A 171 6.80 -7.40 0.36
CA LEU A 171 7.80 -8.46 0.32
C LEU A 171 7.56 -9.54 1.37
N ASN A 172 7.29 -9.16 2.61
CA ASN A 172 7.05 -10.08 3.72
C ASN A 172 6.33 -9.40 4.88
N ALA A 173 5.03 -9.26 4.79
CA ALA A 173 4.21 -8.70 5.86
C ALA A 173 4.06 -9.65 7.06
N ASN A 174 4.25 -10.94 6.87
CA ASN A 174 3.92 -11.96 7.87
C ASN A 174 4.56 -11.72 9.25
N PRO A 175 5.89 -11.52 9.38
CA PRO A 175 6.51 -11.25 10.67
C PRO A 175 6.23 -9.81 11.18
N ILE A 176 5.81 -8.91 10.29
CA ILE A 176 5.51 -7.50 10.64
C ILE A 176 4.18 -7.42 11.40
N ILE A 177 3.14 -8.09 10.89
CA ILE A 177 1.78 -8.08 11.46
C ILE A 177 1.43 -9.35 12.23
N ASN A 178 2.43 -10.20 12.52
CA ASN A 178 2.28 -11.45 13.28
C ASN A 178 1.23 -12.41 12.67
N THR A 179 1.36 -12.71 11.38
CA THR A 179 0.57 -13.73 10.69
C THR A 179 1.47 -14.78 10.06
N TYR A 180 0.92 -15.93 9.69
CA TYR A 180 1.70 -16.99 9.06
C TYR A 180 1.78 -16.88 7.54
N GLU A 181 0.69 -16.43 6.92
CA GLU A 181 0.56 -16.35 5.46
C GLU A 181 -0.45 -15.27 5.11
N THR A 182 -0.11 -14.43 4.14
CA THR A 182 -1.00 -13.36 3.73
C THR A 182 -0.93 -13.02 2.25
N LEU A 183 -1.98 -12.35 1.77
CA LEU A 183 -2.04 -11.71 0.46
C LEU A 183 -2.11 -10.21 0.63
N MET A 184 -1.33 -9.47 -0.14
CA MET A 184 -1.51 -8.04 -0.28
C MET A 184 -2.49 -7.76 -1.41
N ALA A 185 -3.59 -7.08 -1.12
CA ALA A 185 -4.64 -6.78 -2.10
C ALA A 185 -4.58 -5.32 -2.54
N TYR A 186 -4.47 -5.08 -3.84
CA TYR A 186 -4.44 -3.76 -4.47
C TYR A 186 -5.59 -3.58 -5.46
N HIS A 187 -5.90 -2.34 -5.78
CA HIS A 187 -6.96 -1.98 -6.73
C HIS A 187 -6.47 -1.82 -8.17
N ALA A 188 -5.17 -1.85 -8.40
CA ALA A 188 -4.53 -1.68 -9.71
C ALA A 188 -3.20 -2.44 -9.77
N GLU A 189 -2.75 -2.69 -10.98
CA GLU A 189 -1.41 -3.25 -11.21
C GLU A 189 -0.35 -2.29 -10.69
N TRP A 190 0.70 -2.87 -10.13
CA TRP A 190 1.82 -2.15 -9.57
C TRP A 190 3.09 -2.59 -10.29
N GLU A 191 3.61 -1.73 -11.17
CA GLU A 191 4.76 -2.03 -12.02
C GLU A 191 5.96 -2.54 -11.21
N LEU A 192 6.27 -1.86 -10.11
CA LEU A 192 7.37 -2.26 -9.22
C LEU A 192 7.12 -3.66 -8.63
N GLY A 193 5.89 -3.95 -8.20
CA GLY A 193 5.53 -5.28 -7.71
C GLY A 193 5.66 -6.35 -8.77
N THR A 194 5.24 -6.07 -9.99
CA THR A 194 5.41 -6.97 -11.14
C THR A 194 6.89 -7.23 -11.45
N ASN A 195 7.72 -6.20 -11.41
CA ASN A 195 9.16 -6.32 -11.65
C ASN A 195 9.86 -7.15 -10.55
N ILE A 196 9.48 -6.95 -9.29
CA ILE A 196 9.99 -7.77 -8.16
C ILE A 196 9.60 -9.24 -8.35
N ILE A 197 8.33 -9.53 -8.67
CA ILE A 197 7.84 -10.88 -8.92
C ILE A 197 8.57 -11.57 -10.08
N ASN A 198 8.98 -10.80 -11.08
CA ASN A 198 9.75 -11.27 -12.23
C ASN A 198 11.27 -11.34 -11.96
N ASN A 199 11.70 -11.15 -10.72
CA ASN A 199 13.11 -11.17 -10.30
C ASN A 199 14.00 -10.16 -11.04
N MET A 200 13.46 -8.98 -11.35
CA MET A 200 14.22 -7.91 -12.00
C MET A 200 15.18 -7.19 -11.04
N PHE A 201 15.02 -7.37 -9.73
CA PHE A 201 15.82 -6.74 -8.68
C PHE A 201 16.25 -7.79 -7.65
N ASP A 202 17.27 -7.50 -6.84
CA ASP A 202 17.67 -8.35 -5.70
C ASP A 202 16.72 -8.19 -4.50
N LEU A 203 15.43 -8.29 -4.79
CA LEU A 203 14.34 -8.34 -3.83
C LEU A 203 13.43 -9.53 -4.18
N LYS A 204 13.08 -10.30 -3.16
CA LYS A 204 12.21 -11.46 -3.33
C LYS A 204 11.04 -11.39 -2.35
N MET A 205 9.86 -11.66 -2.87
CA MET A 205 8.68 -11.90 -2.05
C MET A 205 8.84 -13.22 -1.30
N ASP A 206 8.50 -13.22 -0.02
CA ASP A 206 8.51 -14.44 0.80
C ASP A 206 7.52 -15.48 0.26
N SER A 207 7.81 -16.76 0.48
CA SER A 207 6.98 -17.87 0.00
C SER A 207 5.58 -17.91 0.63
N HIS A 208 5.39 -17.30 1.80
CA HIS A 208 4.11 -17.17 2.50
C HIS A 208 3.43 -15.81 2.23
N GLN A 209 4.02 -15.01 1.35
CA GLN A 209 3.49 -13.74 0.91
C GLN A 209 2.98 -13.86 -0.53
N GLY A 210 1.82 -13.29 -0.78
CA GLY A 210 1.27 -13.18 -2.13
C GLY A 210 0.72 -11.79 -2.43
N TYR A 211 0.32 -11.59 -3.68
CA TYR A 211 -0.21 -10.35 -4.20
C TYR A 211 -1.39 -10.61 -5.12
N ILE A 212 -2.44 -9.82 -4.98
CA ILE A 212 -3.64 -9.90 -5.83
C ILE A 212 -4.11 -8.51 -6.24
N ILE A 213 -4.77 -8.44 -7.40
CA ILE A 213 -5.43 -7.24 -7.88
C ILE A 213 -6.93 -7.45 -7.82
N LEU A 214 -7.63 -6.48 -7.25
CA LEU A 214 -9.08 -6.45 -7.17
C LEU A 214 -9.63 -5.57 -8.30
N THR A 215 -10.37 -6.17 -9.23
CA THR A 215 -11.01 -5.46 -10.34
C THR A 215 -12.51 -5.35 -10.12
N ASP A 216 -13.11 -4.21 -10.47
CA ASP A 216 -14.55 -3.92 -10.31
C ASP A 216 -15.43 -4.61 -11.40
N ARG A 217 -15.10 -5.82 -11.82
CA ARG A 217 -15.91 -6.56 -12.82
C ARG A 217 -16.86 -7.52 -12.12
N GLY A 218 -18.03 -7.01 -11.71
CA GLY A 218 -19.12 -7.83 -11.16
C GLY A 218 -18.74 -8.55 -9.85
N ASP A 219 -19.47 -9.60 -9.51
CA ASP A 219 -19.31 -10.37 -8.26
C ASP A 219 -17.99 -11.18 -8.13
N ASN A 220 -17.10 -11.11 -9.13
CA ASN A 220 -15.81 -11.80 -9.15
C ASN A 220 -14.63 -10.81 -9.13
N TYR A 221 -14.19 -10.42 -7.95
CA TYR A 221 -13.18 -9.40 -7.69
C TYR A 221 -11.71 -9.83 -7.85
N VAL A 222 -11.37 -10.91 -8.53
CA VAL A 222 -9.97 -11.40 -8.46
C VAL A 222 -9.35 -11.59 -9.83
N LYS A 223 -8.31 -10.78 -10.10
CA LYS A 223 -7.25 -11.12 -11.04
C LYS A 223 -6.01 -11.47 -10.22
N THR A 224 -5.66 -12.75 -10.13
CA THR A 224 -4.35 -13.19 -9.63
C THR A 224 -3.30 -12.95 -10.71
N ILE A 225 -2.25 -12.24 -10.38
CA ILE A 225 -1.04 -12.11 -11.22
C ILE A 225 -0.15 -13.32 -11.01
#